data_ca8a756c76195bf6c67d4e5f7ecbe78b
#
_entry.id   ca8a756c76195bf6c67d4e5f7ecbe78b
#
_cell.length_a   1.000
_cell.length_b   1.000
_cell.length_c   1.000
_cell.angle_alpha   90.00
_cell.angle_beta   90.00
_cell.angle_gamma   90.00
#
_symmetry.space_group_name_H-M   'P 1'
#
loop_
_entity.id
_entity.type
_entity.pdbx_description
1 polymer ?
#
loop_
_entity_poly.entity_id
_entity_poly.type
_entity_poly.pdbx_seq_one_letter_code
_entity_poly.pdbx_strand_id
1 'polypeptide(L)'
;PSASLIIARLYKEAGLPDGLFNVIAGDRHLVTDILTHPGIDAISFVGSTPVAHIVQDTGVAHGKRVQALGGANNHAIVMPDADIEFAAQHISAGAFGAAGQRCMALPVIVAVGGVEEKLVPAIKARAEKIVVGPGTDPASEMGPVITRSSQERITKWIDEAEAKGANIVLDGRGYRPEGEEYADGFWLAPTIIDNVDRDLSVYCEEVF
;
A
#
# COMPACT_ATOMS: atom_id res chain seq x y z
N PRO A 1 -8.92 -13.24 -6.10
CA PRO A 1 -8.57 -13.93 -7.37
C PRO A 1 -9.49 -13.52 -8.54
N SER A 2 -10.67 -12.93 -8.29
CA SER A 2 -11.67 -12.64 -9.33
C SER A 2 -11.13 -11.77 -10.47
N ALA A 3 -10.38 -10.71 -10.17
CA ALA A 3 -9.81 -9.83 -11.20
C ALA A 3 -8.84 -10.57 -12.12
N SER A 4 -7.95 -11.40 -11.58
CA SER A 4 -7.00 -12.19 -12.37
C SER A 4 -7.72 -13.23 -13.26
N LEU A 5 -8.80 -13.84 -12.77
CA LEU A 5 -9.63 -14.76 -13.55
C LEU A 5 -10.40 -14.06 -14.67
N ILE A 6 -10.87 -12.83 -14.43
CA ILE A 6 -11.50 -11.99 -15.48
C ILE A 6 -10.47 -11.67 -16.58
N ILE A 7 -9.26 -11.27 -16.20
CA ILE A 7 -8.17 -10.99 -17.14
C ILE A 7 -7.85 -12.22 -17.99
N ALA A 8 -7.76 -13.41 -17.39
CA ALA A 8 -7.52 -14.66 -18.13
C ALA A 8 -8.63 -14.93 -19.16
N ARG A 9 -9.89 -14.68 -18.81
CA ARG A 9 -11.02 -14.82 -19.72
C ARG A 9 -10.93 -13.82 -20.88
N LEU A 10 -10.61 -12.55 -20.59
CA LEU A 10 -10.45 -11.53 -21.63
C LEU A 10 -9.32 -11.87 -22.60
N TYR A 11 -8.20 -12.41 -22.12
CA TYR A 11 -7.13 -12.90 -23.02
C TYR A 11 -7.61 -14.02 -23.94
N LYS A 12 -8.38 -14.97 -23.42
CA LYS A 12 -8.96 -16.05 -24.23
C LYS A 12 -9.94 -15.51 -25.27
N GLU A 13 -10.83 -14.59 -24.89
CA GLU A 13 -11.77 -13.92 -25.80
C GLU A 13 -11.05 -13.11 -26.90
N ALA A 14 -9.89 -12.52 -26.57
CA ALA A 14 -9.03 -11.82 -27.51
C ALA A 14 -8.25 -12.76 -28.47
N GLY A 15 -8.39 -14.08 -28.32
CA GLY A 15 -7.77 -15.06 -29.21
C GLY A 15 -6.41 -15.59 -28.72
N LEU A 16 -6.04 -15.36 -27.46
CA LEU A 16 -4.81 -15.97 -26.90
C LEU A 16 -4.97 -17.51 -26.88
N PRO A 17 -4.05 -18.28 -27.47
CA PRO A 17 -4.08 -19.74 -27.42
C PRO A 17 -4.10 -20.29 -26.00
N ASP A 18 -4.86 -21.38 -25.80
CA ASP A 18 -4.92 -22.05 -24.50
C ASP A 18 -3.53 -22.51 -24.05
N GLY A 19 -3.23 -22.35 -22.76
CA GLY A 19 -1.96 -22.73 -22.13
C GLY A 19 -0.89 -21.64 -22.08
N LEU A 20 -1.04 -20.52 -22.85
CA LEU A 20 -0.06 -19.43 -22.80
C LEU A 20 -0.23 -18.53 -21.57
N PHE A 21 -1.45 -18.38 -21.05
CA PHE A 21 -1.72 -17.64 -19.83
C PHE A 21 -2.64 -18.45 -18.93
N ASN A 22 -2.16 -18.80 -17.74
CA ASN A 22 -2.86 -19.61 -16.77
C ASN A 22 -2.96 -18.90 -15.43
N VAL A 23 -4.12 -18.92 -14.79
CA VAL A 23 -4.33 -18.36 -13.46
C VAL A 23 -4.71 -19.47 -12.51
N ILE A 24 -3.91 -19.63 -11.46
CA ILE A 24 -4.18 -20.52 -10.34
C ILE A 24 -4.23 -19.71 -9.06
N ALA A 25 -5.11 -20.07 -8.14
CA ALA A 25 -5.23 -19.44 -6.84
C ALA A 25 -4.91 -20.46 -5.75
N GLY A 26 -4.12 -20.05 -4.78
CA GLY A 26 -3.72 -20.92 -3.68
C GLY A 26 -2.99 -20.13 -2.60
N ASP A 27 -2.52 -20.85 -1.63
CA ASP A 27 -1.77 -20.33 -0.49
C ASP A 27 -0.25 -20.58 -0.63
N ARG A 28 0.46 -20.49 0.50
CA ARG A 28 1.91 -20.74 0.56
C ARG A 28 2.34 -22.09 0.00
N HIS A 29 1.49 -23.13 0.06
CA HIS A 29 1.85 -24.46 -0.43
C HIS A 29 1.96 -24.45 -1.95
N LEU A 30 0.97 -23.84 -2.63
CA LEU A 30 1.02 -23.65 -4.08
C LEU A 30 2.24 -22.82 -4.51
N VAL A 31 2.56 -21.75 -3.76
CA VAL A 31 3.75 -20.93 -4.03
C VAL A 31 5.02 -21.79 -3.90
N THR A 32 5.13 -22.62 -2.87
CA THR A 32 6.26 -23.53 -2.70
C THR A 32 6.38 -24.52 -3.87
N ASP A 33 5.26 -25.07 -4.32
CA ASP A 33 5.23 -25.98 -5.48
C ASP A 33 5.73 -25.28 -6.75
N ILE A 34 5.32 -24.03 -6.99
CA ILE A 34 5.81 -23.22 -8.12
C ILE A 34 7.33 -22.98 -8.00
N LEU A 35 7.82 -22.67 -6.81
CA LEU A 35 9.24 -22.39 -6.57
C LEU A 35 10.13 -23.61 -6.81
N THR A 36 9.60 -24.81 -6.57
CA THR A 36 10.36 -26.07 -6.65
C THR A 36 10.09 -26.88 -7.92
N HIS A 37 9.00 -26.59 -8.66
CA HIS A 37 8.57 -27.37 -9.82
C HIS A 37 9.61 -27.37 -10.95
N PRO A 38 10.06 -28.53 -11.45
CA PRO A 38 11.12 -28.60 -12.46
C PRO A 38 10.73 -28.05 -13.83
N GLY A 39 9.45 -27.94 -14.13
CA GLY A 39 8.94 -27.37 -15.41
C GLY A 39 8.74 -25.85 -15.39
N ILE A 40 9.20 -25.15 -14.35
CA ILE A 40 9.15 -23.69 -14.26
C ILE A 40 10.57 -23.15 -14.24
N ASP A 41 10.95 -22.37 -15.25
CA ASP A 41 12.31 -21.88 -15.46
C ASP A 41 12.57 -20.51 -14.83
N ALA A 42 11.52 -19.70 -14.66
CA ALA A 42 11.67 -18.33 -14.18
C ALA A 42 10.50 -17.93 -13.27
N ILE A 43 10.78 -17.04 -12.31
CA ILE A 43 9.83 -16.53 -11.33
C ILE A 43 9.94 -15.00 -11.29
N SER A 44 8.78 -14.34 -11.31
CA SER A 44 8.67 -12.92 -10.97
C SER A 44 7.70 -12.77 -9.81
N PHE A 45 8.16 -12.13 -8.74
CA PHE A 45 7.43 -11.99 -7.49
C PHE A 45 7.44 -10.55 -7.00
N VAL A 46 6.33 -10.11 -6.44
CA VAL A 46 6.20 -8.85 -5.71
C VAL A 46 5.44 -9.14 -4.41
N GLY A 47 5.98 -8.70 -3.28
CA GLY A 47 5.34 -8.87 -1.98
C GLY A 47 6.21 -8.36 -0.83
N SER A 48 5.96 -8.82 0.40
CA SER A 48 6.74 -8.40 1.56
C SER A 48 8.20 -8.84 1.46
N THR A 49 9.11 -8.04 1.99
CA THR A 49 10.57 -8.31 1.96
C THR A 49 10.94 -9.70 2.50
N PRO A 50 10.40 -10.19 3.63
CA PRO A 50 10.72 -11.54 4.10
C PRO A 50 10.31 -12.65 3.11
N VAL A 51 9.15 -12.49 2.45
CA VAL A 51 8.70 -13.45 1.43
C VAL A 51 9.53 -13.34 0.17
N ALA A 52 9.93 -12.13 -0.25
CA ALA A 52 10.84 -11.92 -1.39
C ALA A 52 12.17 -12.66 -1.21
N HIS A 53 12.74 -12.65 0.00
CA HIS A 53 13.95 -13.43 0.32
C HIS A 53 13.70 -14.93 0.17
N ILE A 54 12.60 -15.46 0.71
CA ILE A 54 12.25 -16.89 0.59
C ILE A 54 12.11 -17.28 -0.89
N VAL A 55 11.44 -16.45 -1.68
CA VAL A 55 11.26 -16.69 -3.13
C VAL A 55 12.59 -16.69 -3.87
N GLN A 56 13.45 -15.71 -3.57
CA GLN A 56 14.79 -15.60 -4.17
C GLN A 56 15.63 -16.83 -3.86
N ASP A 57 15.75 -17.15 -2.58
CA ASP A 57 16.64 -18.23 -2.12
C ASP A 57 16.17 -19.61 -2.62
N THR A 58 14.86 -19.87 -2.49
CA THR A 58 14.28 -21.15 -2.92
C THR A 58 14.33 -21.30 -4.43
N GLY A 59 13.94 -20.28 -5.19
CA GLY A 59 13.93 -20.35 -6.64
C GLY A 59 15.34 -20.53 -7.22
N VAL A 60 16.33 -19.78 -6.74
CA VAL A 60 17.73 -19.92 -7.15
C VAL A 60 18.31 -21.30 -6.80
N ALA A 61 18.00 -21.82 -5.60
CA ALA A 61 18.44 -23.17 -5.20
C ALA A 61 17.89 -24.27 -6.13
N HIS A 62 16.74 -24.02 -6.79
CA HIS A 62 16.14 -24.93 -7.79
C HIS A 62 16.48 -24.55 -9.25
N GLY A 63 17.55 -23.78 -9.46
CA GLY A 63 18.06 -23.43 -10.78
C GLY A 63 17.21 -22.47 -11.59
N LYS A 64 16.29 -21.75 -10.96
CA LYS A 64 15.39 -20.83 -11.64
C LYS A 64 15.98 -19.42 -11.75
N ARG A 65 15.56 -18.70 -12.77
CA ARG A 65 15.77 -17.26 -12.86
C ARG A 65 14.73 -16.54 -12.02
N VAL A 66 15.16 -15.74 -11.05
CA VAL A 66 14.25 -15.11 -10.09
C VAL A 66 14.36 -13.59 -10.13
N GLN A 67 13.21 -12.92 -10.18
CA GLN A 67 13.03 -11.52 -9.86
C GLN A 67 12.11 -11.45 -8.64
N ALA A 68 12.64 -11.08 -7.48
CA ALA A 68 11.86 -10.95 -6.25
C ALA A 68 11.95 -9.50 -5.74
N LEU A 69 10.80 -8.79 -5.77
CA LEU A 69 10.67 -7.41 -5.33
C LEU A 69 9.99 -7.38 -3.97
N GLY A 70 10.65 -6.75 -3.01
CA GLY A 70 10.19 -6.58 -1.63
C GLY A 70 9.47 -5.25 -1.40
N GLY A 71 9.38 -4.86 -0.12
CA GLY A 71 8.80 -3.61 0.33
C GLY A 71 9.60 -2.37 -0.08
N ALA A 72 8.98 -1.22 0.03
CA ALA A 72 9.57 0.08 -0.26
C ALA A 72 9.06 1.12 0.76
N ASN A 73 9.88 2.14 1.02
CA ASN A 73 9.51 3.29 1.84
C ASN A 73 9.87 4.56 1.07
N ASN A 74 8.99 5.01 0.20
CA ASN A 74 9.28 6.08 -0.74
C ASN A 74 9.19 7.45 -0.06
N HIS A 75 10.13 8.32 -0.39
CA HIS A 75 10.20 9.67 0.15
C HIS A 75 9.95 10.69 -0.97
N ALA A 76 9.02 11.60 -0.76
CA ALA A 76 8.85 12.78 -1.60
C ALA A 76 9.56 13.97 -0.94
N ILE A 77 10.46 14.63 -1.68
CA ILE A 77 11.18 15.81 -1.20
C ILE A 77 10.53 17.04 -1.83
N VAL A 78 10.01 17.95 -1.01
CA VAL A 78 9.38 19.19 -1.47
C VAL A 78 10.28 20.35 -1.14
N MET A 79 10.78 21.04 -2.20
CA MET A 79 11.68 22.17 -2.10
C MET A 79 10.90 23.50 -1.91
N PRO A 80 11.56 24.57 -1.40
CA PRO A 80 10.88 25.85 -1.12
C PRO A 80 10.25 26.53 -2.33
N ASP A 81 10.72 26.26 -3.52
CA ASP A 81 10.22 26.80 -4.80
C ASP A 81 9.16 25.92 -5.47
N ALA A 82 8.71 24.86 -4.80
CA ALA A 82 7.66 23.98 -5.34
C ALA A 82 6.30 24.69 -5.38
N ASP A 83 5.49 24.33 -6.40
CA ASP A 83 4.07 24.66 -6.41
C ASP A 83 3.35 23.82 -5.34
N ILE A 84 2.90 24.48 -4.27
CA ILE A 84 2.33 23.82 -3.09
C ILE A 84 1.02 23.11 -3.42
N GLU A 85 0.15 23.72 -4.24
CA GLU A 85 -1.14 23.10 -4.60
C GLU A 85 -0.95 21.87 -5.47
N PHE A 86 -0.04 21.94 -6.43
CA PHE A 86 0.34 20.79 -7.26
C PHE A 86 0.97 19.68 -6.39
N ALA A 87 1.93 20.03 -5.54
CA ALA A 87 2.58 19.07 -4.65
C ALA A 87 1.57 18.39 -3.71
N ALA A 88 0.70 19.15 -3.04
CA ALA A 88 -0.31 18.62 -2.13
C ALA A 88 -1.31 17.71 -2.86
N GLN A 89 -1.69 18.03 -4.09
CA GLN A 89 -2.57 17.19 -4.89
C GLN A 89 -1.95 15.83 -5.19
N HIS A 90 -0.73 15.81 -5.69
CA HIS A 90 -0.06 14.57 -6.10
C HIS A 90 0.40 13.74 -4.90
N ILE A 91 0.84 14.39 -3.83
CA ILE A 91 1.16 13.73 -2.56
C ILE A 91 -0.08 13.05 -1.99
N SER A 92 -1.23 13.74 -1.90
CA SER A 92 -2.46 13.15 -1.36
C SER A 92 -2.91 11.93 -2.18
N ALA A 93 -2.87 12.03 -3.51
CA ALA A 93 -3.20 10.91 -4.39
C ALA A 93 -2.21 9.74 -4.25
N GLY A 94 -0.91 10.04 -4.12
CA GLY A 94 0.15 9.04 -3.95
C GLY A 94 0.18 8.39 -2.57
N ALA A 95 -0.15 9.15 -1.51
CA ALA A 95 -0.14 8.66 -0.14
C ALA A 95 -1.40 7.85 0.20
N PHE A 96 -2.59 8.35 -0.16
CA PHE A 96 -3.86 7.78 0.30
C PHE A 96 -4.55 6.88 -0.73
N GLY A 97 -4.17 6.95 -1.99
CA GLY A 97 -4.72 6.07 -3.04
C GLY A 97 -4.58 4.59 -2.66
N ALA A 98 -5.65 3.81 -2.80
CA ALA A 98 -5.74 2.41 -2.36
C ALA A 98 -5.39 2.22 -0.87
N ALA A 99 -5.76 3.16 -0.01
CA ALA A 99 -5.43 3.19 1.42
C ALA A 99 -3.91 3.09 1.70
N GLY A 100 -3.07 3.66 0.81
CA GLY A 100 -1.60 3.59 0.91
C GLY A 100 -1.01 2.21 0.57
N GLN A 101 -1.81 1.24 0.17
CA GLN A 101 -1.38 -0.14 -0.08
C GLN A 101 -0.83 -0.31 -1.50
N ARG A 102 0.20 0.46 -1.81
CA ARG A 102 0.95 0.43 -3.07
C ARG A 102 2.44 0.48 -2.77
N CYS A 103 3.22 -0.35 -3.45
CA CYS A 103 4.68 -0.26 -3.41
C CYS A 103 5.23 1.12 -3.89
N MET A 104 4.42 1.85 -4.67
CA MET A 104 4.73 3.20 -5.16
C MET A 104 4.05 4.31 -4.36
N ALA A 105 3.43 4.01 -3.20
CA ALA A 105 2.86 5.04 -2.34
C ALA A 105 3.93 6.01 -1.82
N LEU A 106 3.51 7.21 -1.43
CA LEU A 106 4.38 8.25 -0.86
C LEU A 106 4.09 8.41 0.65
N PRO A 107 4.54 7.48 1.51
CA PRO A 107 4.25 7.54 2.93
C PRO A 107 5.04 8.62 3.66
N VAL A 108 6.20 9.02 3.15
CA VAL A 108 7.08 9.98 3.80
C VAL A 108 7.25 11.24 2.95
N ILE A 109 7.00 12.38 3.56
CA ILE A 109 7.19 13.69 2.93
C ILE A 109 8.27 14.46 3.66
N VAL A 110 9.33 14.81 2.94
CA VAL A 110 10.44 15.64 3.44
C VAL A 110 10.23 17.07 2.95
N ALA A 111 9.73 17.92 3.83
CA ALA A 111 9.55 19.35 3.57
C ALA A 111 10.83 20.10 3.86
N VAL A 112 11.37 20.85 2.88
CA VAL A 112 12.65 21.57 2.98
C VAL A 112 12.43 23.07 3.12
N GLY A 113 13.18 23.71 4.01
CA GLY A 113 13.31 25.17 4.06
C GLY A 113 12.05 25.92 4.49
N GLY A 114 11.23 25.37 5.39
CA GLY A 114 10.02 26.02 5.92
C GLY A 114 8.78 25.82 5.07
N VAL A 115 8.84 24.98 4.01
CA VAL A 115 7.69 24.74 3.13
C VAL A 115 6.55 23.98 3.83
N GLU A 116 6.83 23.31 4.93
CA GLU A 116 5.87 22.57 5.76
C GLU A 116 4.73 23.46 6.26
N GLU A 117 5.00 24.74 6.57
CA GLU A 117 3.99 25.68 7.05
C GLU A 117 2.80 25.83 6.08
N LYS A 118 3.04 25.66 4.77
CA LYS A 118 2.01 25.72 3.73
C LYS A 118 1.60 24.35 3.23
N LEU A 119 2.54 23.42 3.13
CA LEU A 119 2.33 22.10 2.57
C LEU A 119 1.43 21.22 3.45
N VAL A 120 1.71 21.16 4.77
CA VAL A 120 0.94 20.34 5.70
C VAL A 120 -0.54 20.73 5.74
N PRO A 121 -0.91 22.02 5.87
CA PRO A 121 -2.31 22.43 5.77
C PRO A 121 -2.95 22.11 4.41
N ALA A 122 -2.22 22.25 3.30
CA ALA A 122 -2.73 21.96 1.98
C ALA A 122 -3.01 20.45 1.78
N ILE A 123 -2.12 19.57 2.24
CA ILE A 123 -2.34 18.11 2.24
C ILE A 123 -3.53 17.76 3.15
N LYS A 124 -3.59 18.33 4.37
CA LYS A 124 -4.69 18.09 5.30
C LYS A 124 -6.04 18.44 4.69
N ALA A 125 -6.17 19.63 4.10
CA ALA A 125 -7.41 20.09 3.51
C ALA A 125 -7.90 19.20 2.34
N ARG A 126 -6.99 18.47 1.68
CA ARG A 126 -7.32 17.48 0.65
C ARG A 126 -7.68 16.14 1.28
N ALA A 127 -6.91 15.69 2.27
CA ALA A 127 -7.12 14.42 2.97
C ALA A 127 -8.49 14.37 3.69
N GLU A 128 -8.92 15.47 4.29
CA GLU A 128 -10.22 15.62 4.94
C GLU A 128 -11.42 15.48 3.98
N LYS A 129 -11.20 15.67 2.68
CA LYS A 129 -12.25 15.56 1.66
C LYS A 129 -12.34 14.16 1.05
N ILE A 130 -11.37 13.30 1.31
CA ILE A 130 -11.36 11.94 0.75
C ILE A 130 -12.54 11.15 1.31
N VAL A 131 -13.41 10.70 0.43
CA VAL A 131 -14.54 9.84 0.78
C VAL A 131 -14.04 8.41 0.98
N VAL A 132 -14.04 7.97 2.23
CA VAL A 132 -13.65 6.60 2.58
C VAL A 132 -14.89 5.72 2.64
N GLY A 133 -14.92 4.66 1.86
CA GLY A 133 -16.09 3.80 1.75
C GLY A 133 -15.85 2.54 0.91
N PRO A 134 -16.90 1.73 0.70
CA PRO A 134 -16.79 0.49 -0.05
C PRO A 134 -16.49 0.76 -1.52
N GLY A 135 -15.63 -0.06 -2.14
CA GLY A 135 -15.24 0.09 -3.55
C GLY A 135 -16.38 -0.16 -4.56
N THR A 136 -17.55 -0.55 -4.10
CA THR A 136 -18.78 -0.67 -4.91
C THR A 136 -19.58 0.64 -4.99
N ASP A 137 -19.28 1.60 -4.12
CA ASP A 137 -19.86 2.94 -4.17
C ASP A 137 -18.99 3.84 -5.05
N PRO A 138 -19.54 4.39 -6.16
CA PRO A 138 -18.81 5.28 -7.06
C PRO A 138 -18.30 6.57 -6.39
N ALA A 139 -18.88 6.98 -5.26
CA ALA A 139 -18.43 8.13 -4.49
C ALA A 139 -17.17 7.84 -3.66
N SER A 140 -16.86 6.58 -3.40
CA SER A 140 -15.70 6.20 -2.60
C SER A 140 -14.40 6.43 -3.35
N GLU A 141 -13.49 7.18 -2.74
CA GLU A 141 -12.13 7.46 -3.26
C GLU A 141 -11.07 6.57 -2.60
N MET A 142 -11.32 6.10 -1.39
CA MET A 142 -10.42 5.23 -0.63
C MET A 142 -11.21 4.09 0.03
N GLY A 143 -10.74 2.87 -0.17
CA GLY A 143 -11.31 1.66 0.43
C GLY A 143 -10.70 1.31 1.79
N PRO A 144 -11.09 0.16 2.38
CA PRO A 144 -10.49 -0.36 3.60
C PRO A 144 -9.07 -0.90 3.35
N VAL A 145 -8.31 -1.10 4.42
CA VAL A 145 -7.09 -1.90 4.35
C VAL A 145 -7.42 -3.39 4.18
N ILE A 146 -6.43 -4.18 3.77
CA ILE A 146 -6.65 -5.55 3.29
C ILE A 146 -7.06 -6.55 4.38
N THR A 147 -6.60 -6.36 5.63
CA THR A 147 -6.84 -7.28 6.74
C THR A 147 -6.99 -6.54 8.06
N ARG A 148 -7.64 -7.19 9.03
CA ARG A 148 -7.69 -6.72 10.42
C ARG A 148 -6.29 -6.56 11.03
N SER A 149 -5.39 -7.50 10.77
CA SER A 149 -4.01 -7.42 11.26
C SER A 149 -3.25 -6.22 10.69
N SER A 150 -3.52 -5.82 9.44
CA SER A 150 -2.97 -4.59 8.87
C SER A 150 -3.52 -3.35 9.58
N GLN A 151 -4.84 -3.30 9.81
CA GLN A 151 -5.49 -2.22 10.55
C GLN A 151 -4.90 -2.07 11.96
N GLU A 152 -4.80 -3.17 12.70
CA GLU A 152 -4.25 -3.18 14.07
C GLU A 152 -2.80 -2.75 14.10
N ARG A 153 -1.98 -3.23 13.17
CA ARG A 153 -0.57 -2.85 13.07
C ARG A 153 -0.40 -1.35 12.80
N ILE A 154 -1.13 -0.81 11.82
CA ILE A 154 -1.06 0.61 11.47
C ILE A 154 -1.55 1.46 12.64
N THR A 155 -2.67 1.12 13.25
CA THR A 155 -3.19 1.81 14.45
C THR A 155 -2.15 1.85 15.56
N LYS A 156 -1.53 0.70 15.87
CA LYS A 156 -0.47 0.61 16.88
C LYS A 156 0.72 1.51 16.58
N TRP A 157 1.12 1.64 15.33
CA TRP A 157 2.24 2.53 14.95
C TRP A 157 1.87 4.01 15.07
N ILE A 158 0.61 4.37 14.79
CA ILE A 158 0.11 5.73 15.03
C ILE A 158 0.08 6.01 16.54
N ASP A 159 -0.40 5.07 17.37
CA ASP A 159 -0.40 5.18 18.83
C ASP A 159 1.02 5.32 19.40
N GLU A 160 1.97 4.56 18.84
CA GLU A 160 3.39 4.68 19.21
C GLU A 160 3.95 6.07 18.91
N ALA A 161 3.65 6.59 17.71
CA ALA A 161 4.13 7.91 17.30
C ALA A 161 3.56 9.02 18.20
N GLU A 162 2.26 8.98 18.48
CA GLU A 162 1.58 9.91 19.38
C GLU A 162 2.17 9.85 20.81
N ALA A 163 2.34 8.65 21.35
CA ALA A 163 2.91 8.45 22.70
C ALA A 163 4.35 8.95 22.83
N LYS A 164 5.11 8.98 21.73
CA LYS A 164 6.46 9.53 21.67
C LYS A 164 6.53 11.01 21.31
N GLY A 165 5.37 11.68 21.20
CA GLY A 165 5.27 13.13 21.04
C GLY A 165 5.23 13.63 19.60
N ALA A 166 5.02 12.75 18.62
CA ALA A 166 4.72 13.18 17.26
C ALA A 166 3.35 13.87 17.19
N ASN A 167 3.20 14.83 16.30
CA ASN A 167 1.97 15.59 16.15
C ASN A 167 1.01 14.91 15.17
N ILE A 168 -0.13 14.45 15.66
CA ILE A 168 -1.20 13.89 14.80
C ILE A 168 -2.01 15.06 14.23
N VAL A 169 -1.67 15.48 13.00
CA VAL A 169 -2.30 16.60 12.30
C VAL A 169 -3.70 16.24 11.80
N LEU A 170 -3.88 14.97 11.39
CA LEU A 170 -5.14 14.37 10.99
C LEU A 170 -5.14 12.93 11.49
N ASP A 171 -6.22 12.51 12.15
CA ASP A 171 -6.34 11.17 12.73
C ASP A 171 -7.45 10.38 12.03
N GLY A 172 -7.06 9.31 11.39
CA GLY A 172 -7.97 8.37 10.70
C GLY A 172 -8.34 7.14 11.52
N ARG A 173 -7.82 6.99 12.74
CA ARG A 173 -8.14 5.87 13.63
C ARG A 173 -9.61 5.90 14.02
N GLY A 174 -10.21 4.72 14.14
CA GLY A 174 -11.60 4.58 14.57
C GLY A 174 -12.65 5.01 13.54
N TYR A 175 -12.25 5.45 12.35
CA TYR A 175 -13.19 5.75 11.28
C TYR A 175 -13.98 4.50 10.87
N ARG A 176 -15.27 4.69 10.59
CA ARG A 176 -16.16 3.68 10.01
C ARG A 176 -17.18 4.37 9.09
N PRO A 177 -17.44 3.83 7.90
CA PRO A 177 -18.55 4.28 7.08
C PRO A 177 -19.89 4.03 7.80
N GLU A 178 -20.89 4.80 7.44
CA GLU A 178 -22.26 4.55 7.90
C GLU A 178 -22.81 3.25 7.32
N GLY A 179 -23.57 2.50 8.11
CA GLY A 179 -24.18 1.23 7.74
C GLY A 179 -23.68 0.05 8.57
N GLU A 180 -24.62 -0.78 9.06
CA GLU A 180 -24.29 -1.97 9.86
C GLU A 180 -23.47 -3.00 9.08
N GLU A 181 -23.67 -3.07 7.77
CA GLU A 181 -22.95 -3.96 6.85
C GLU A 181 -21.43 -3.68 6.78
N TYR A 182 -21.00 -2.49 7.21
CA TYR A 182 -19.58 -2.09 7.20
C TYR A 182 -18.91 -2.20 8.58
N ALA A 183 -19.67 -2.61 9.62
CA ALA A 183 -19.19 -2.63 11.00
C ALA A 183 -17.93 -3.48 11.21
N ASP A 184 -17.82 -4.60 10.48
CA ASP A 184 -16.70 -5.53 10.57
C ASP A 184 -15.56 -5.25 9.56
N GLY A 185 -15.67 -4.16 8.80
CA GLY A 185 -14.65 -3.75 7.83
C GLY A 185 -13.37 -3.23 8.50
N PHE A 186 -12.26 -3.31 7.76
CA PHE A 186 -10.92 -2.89 8.23
C PHE A 186 -10.66 -1.44 7.84
N TRP A 187 -11.46 -0.53 8.39
CA TRP A 187 -11.46 0.88 8.00
C TRP A 187 -10.39 1.68 8.74
N LEU A 188 -9.68 2.51 7.98
CA LEU A 188 -8.82 3.58 8.46
C LEU A 188 -9.01 4.76 7.51
N ALA A 189 -9.23 5.95 8.04
CA ALA A 189 -9.23 7.16 7.23
C ALA A 189 -7.80 7.70 7.06
N PRO A 190 -7.58 8.69 6.18
CA PRO A 190 -6.29 9.34 6.04
C PRO A 190 -5.74 9.82 7.38
N THR A 191 -4.47 9.52 7.65
CA THR A 191 -3.75 9.98 8.84
C THR A 191 -2.51 10.77 8.42
N ILE A 192 -2.28 11.92 9.04
CA ILE A 192 -1.10 12.76 8.83
C ILE A 192 -0.41 12.95 10.17
N ILE A 193 0.85 12.57 10.22
CA ILE A 193 1.71 12.70 11.39
C ILE A 193 2.86 13.64 11.05
N ASP A 194 3.06 14.65 11.87
CA ASP A 194 4.14 15.61 11.73
C ASP A 194 5.12 15.50 12.89
N ASN A 195 6.33 16.03 12.73
CA ASN A 195 7.42 15.93 13.70
C ASN A 195 7.77 14.48 14.07
N VAL A 196 7.83 13.62 13.05
CA VAL A 196 8.12 12.19 13.20
C VAL A 196 9.61 11.98 13.49
N ASP A 197 9.91 11.33 14.61
CA ASP A 197 11.26 10.85 14.88
C ASP A 197 11.61 9.69 13.96
N ARG A 198 12.86 9.63 13.52
CA ARG A 198 13.36 8.61 12.59
C ARG A 198 13.40 7.20 13.18
N ASP A 199 13.29 7.07 14.50
CA ASP A 199 13.28 5.78 15.21
C ASP A 199 11.86 5.20 15.32
N LEU A 200 10.83 5.93 14.87
CA LEU A 200 9.45 5.48 14.93
C LEU A 200 9.13 4.45 13.84
N SER A 201 8.29 3.47 14.19
CA SER A 201 7.85 2.43 13.25
C SER A 201 7.19 3.01 12.01
N VAL A 202 6.41 4.10 12.14
CA VAL A 202 5.78 4.81 11.00
C VAL A 202 6.79 5.41 10.02
N TYR A 203 8.06 5.59 10.43
CA TYR A 203 9.13 6.06 9.56
C TYR A 203 10.04 4.93 9.08
N CYS A 204 10.38 3.98 9.96
CA CYS A 204 11.34 2.91 9.65
C CYS A 204 10.75 1.80 8.78
N GLU A 205 9.44 1.57 8.90
CA GLU A 205 8.76 0.43 8.27
C GLU A 205 7.86 0.90 7.12
N GLU A 206 7.60 0.01 6.18
CA GLU A 206 6.59 0.23 5.16
C GLU A 206 5.18 0.17 5.77
N VAL A 207 4.49 1.31 5.78
CA VAL A 207 3.09 1.39 6.23
C VAL A 207 2.18 0.95 5.09
N PHE A 208 2.00 -0.34 4.95
CA PHE A 208 1.24 -0.92 3.84
C PHE A 208 -0.16 -1.36 4.26
#